data_5c490ab0873e3209507b2b6e77ac1c90
#
_entry.id   5c490ab0873e3209507b2b6e77ac1c90
#
_cell.length_a   1.000
_cell.length_b   1.000
_cell.length_c   1.000
_cell.angle_alpha   90.00
_cell.angle_beta   90.00
_cell.angle_gamma   90.00
#
_symmetry.space_group_name_H-M   'P 1'
#
loop_
_entity.id
_entity.type
_entity.pdbx_description
1 polymer ?
#
loop_
_entity_poly.entity_id
_entity_poly.type
_entity_poly.pdbx_seq_one_letter_code
_entity_poly.pdbx_strand_id
1 'polypeptide(L)'
;LFRSLKKYDSIKVAFFREEETGCRGSSEAAMSFFDDVRFVIQPDRKGNSDLITSIGYSDLCSEKFIEALEPEKWGYREENGLMTDVLALKENGLGVSCINVSCGYYNAHSDEEITIKKDLLKCLMFIGHIIEDCIGVYPHVQDDSYFSPYEFEDEVYDMLNHDPTLTPEDLHDMYSTNFPHFGLEDYRRICEDYRMFWCDDEEDIYEEKSMDLKTLEVWKET
;
A
#
# COMPACT_ATOMS: atom_id res chain seq x y z
N LEU A 1 -26.52 -0.31 4.29
CA LEU A 1 -25.81 -1.36 3.55
C LEU A 1 -26.29 -2.76 3.99
N PHE A 2 -26.11 -3.16 5.25
CA PHE A 2 -26.46 -4.51 5.74
C PHE A 2 -27.91 -4.93 5.51
N ARG A 3 -28.88 -4.02 5.69
CA ARG A 3 -30.30 -4.34 5.44
C ARG A 3 -30.56 -4.65 3.96
N SER A 4 -29.80 -4.04 3.06
CA SER A 4 -29.93 -4.26 1.62
C SER A 4 -29.28 -5.56 1.18
N LEU A 5 -28.18 -5.96 1.83
CA LEU A 5 -27.48 -7.21 1.53
C LEU A 5 -28.23 -8.46 2.03
N LYS A 6 -29.17 -8.32 2.98
CA LYS A 6 -30.00 -9.43 3.50
C LYS A 6 -30.83 -10.17 2.44
N LYS A 7 -31.00 -9.60 1.25
CA LYS A 7 -31.69 -10.27 0.14
C LYS A 7 -30.86 -11.40 -0.50
N TYR A 8 -29.56 -11.47 -0.21
CA TYR A 8 -28.66 -12.46 -0.77
C TYR A 8 -28.33 -13.52 0.27
N ASP A 9 -28.59 -14.78 -0.03
CA ASP A 9 -28.35 -15.92 0.88
C ASP A 9 -26.89 -16.36 0.96
N SER A 10 -26.03 -15.85 0.06
CA SER A 10 -24.64 -16.30 -0.11
C SER A 10 -23.61 -15.20 0.14
N ILE A 11 -23.89 -14.30 1.07
CA ILE A 11 -22.92 -13.26 1.46
C ILE A 11 -22.37 -13.54 2.84
N LYS A 12 -21.06 -13.53 2.95
CA LYS A 12 -20.35 -13.45 4.23
C LYS A 12 -20.02 -12.00 4.52
N VAL A 13 -20.07 -11.60 5.78
CA VAL A 13 -19.70 -10.26 6.21
C VAL A 13 -18.74 -10.38 7.37
N ALA A 14 -17.57 -9.75 7.24
CA ALA A 14 -16.58 -9.62 8.29
C ALA A 14 -16.50 -8.16 8.77
N PHE A 15 -16.28 -7.98 10.05
CA PHE A 15 -15.93 -6.71 10.67
C PHE A 15 -14.62 -6.90 11.39
N PHE A 16 -13.62 -6.18 10.95
CA PHE A 16 -12.31 -6.22 11.57
C PHE A 16 -12.17 -5.12 12.62
N ARG A 17 -11.31 -5.34 13.57
CA ARG A 17 -10.92 -4.39 14.61
C ARG A 17 -9.55 -3.81 14.28
N GLU A 18 -9.28 -2.62 14.80
CA GLU A 18 -7.94 -2.03 14.76
C GLU A 18 -7.39 -1.87 13.33
N GLU A 19 -8.27 -1.50 12.37
CA GLU A 19 -7.86 -1.20 11.00
C GLU A 19 -6.91 -0.01 10.99
N GLU A 20 -7.27 1.09 11.65
CA GLU A 20 -6.52 2.34 11.75
C GLU A 20 -5.16 2.20 12.49
N THR A 21 -4.94 1.11 13.18
CA THR A 21 -3.72 0.84 13.94
C THR A 21 -2.92 -0.35 13.40
N GLY A 22 -3.04 -0.60 12.09
CA GLY A 22 -2.26 -1.61 11.37
C GLY A 22 -3.03 -2.87 11.00
N CYS A 23 -4.35 -2.77 10.73
CA CYS A 23 -5.17 -3.86 10.19
C CYS A 23 -5.09 -5.18 10.99
N ARG A 24 -4.92 -5.10 12.33
CA ARG A 24 -4.64 -6.29 13.17
C ARG A 24 -5.72 -7.35 13.09
N GLY A 25 -6.99 -6.93 12.99
CA GLY A 25 -8.10 -7.88 12.91
C GLY A 25 -8.11 -8.68 11.62
N SER A 26 -7.78 -8.09 10.50
CA SER A 26 -7.70 -8.75 9.20
C SER A 26 -6.43 -9.59 9.04
N SER A 27 -5.30 -9.13 9.58
CA SER A 27 -4.05 -9.89 9.59
C SER A 27 -4.14 -11.18 10.41
N GLU A 28 -4.96 -11.19 11.47
CA GLU A 28 -5.18 -12.35 12.33
C GLU A 28 -6.42 -13.16 11.92
N ALA A 29 -7.07 -12.83 10.79
CA ALA A 29 -8.30 -13.48 10.37
C ALA A 29 -8.10 -14.96 10.04
N ALA A 30 -9.04 -15.80 10.45
CA ALA A 30 -9.03 -17.21 10.09
C ALA A 30 -9.36 -17.38 8.60
N MET A 31 -8.37 -17.73 7.78
CA MET A 31 -8.54 -17.86 6.32
C MET A 31 -9.62 -18.87 5.91
N SER A 32 -9.89 -19.87 6.74
CA SER A 32 -11.02 -20.81 6.51
C SER A 32 -12.39 -20.14 6.39
N PHE A 33 -12.54 -18.92 6.89
CA PHE A 33 -13.75 -18.12 6.65
C PHE A 33 -13.92 -17.76 5.17
N PHE A 34 -12.81 -17.67 4.42
CA PHE A 34 -12.79 -17.23 3.03
C PHE A 34 -12.68 -18.38 2.01
N ASP A 35 -12.61 -19.65 2.45
CA ASP A 35 -12.36 -20.81 1.57
C ASP A 35 -13.33 -20.94 0.38
N ASP A 36 -14.57 -20.48 0.53
CA ASP A 36 -15.64 -20.60 -0.45
C ASP A 36 -16.14 -19.26 -1.02
N VAL A 37 -15.37 -18.18 -0.82
CA VAL A 37 -15.74 -16.88 -1.39
C VAL A 37 -15.24 -16.76 -2.84
N ARG A 38 -15.98 -16.03 -3.64
CA ARG A 38 -15.66 -15.75 -5.05
C ARG A 38 -14.70 -14.59 -5.22
N PHE A 39 -14.84 -13.60 -4.36
CA PHE A 39 -14.08 -12.34 -4.26
C PHE A 39 -14.40 -11.65 -2.94
N VAL A 40 -13.63 -10.61 -2.60
CA VAL A 40 -13.85 -9.79 -1.40
C VAL A 40 -14.01 -8.32 -1.80
N ILE A 41 -14.96 -7.63 -1.19
CA ILE A 41 -15.18 -6.19 -1.38
C ILE A 41 -15.15 -5.49 -0.03
N GLN A 42 -14.30 -4.49 0.09
CA GLN A 42 -14.23 -3.58 1.23
C GLN A 42 -14.79 -2.21 0.81
N PRO A 43 -15.98 -1.79 1.25
CA PRO A 43 -16.49 -0.44 1.01
C PRO A 43 -16.02 0.51 2.11
N ASP A 44 -14.77 0.92 2.03
CA ASP A 44 -14.08 1.69 3.07
C ASP A 44 -13.09 2.73 2.51
N ARG A 45 -13.31 3.20 1.30
CA ARG A 45 -12.51 4.27 0.71
C ARG A 45 -13.30 5.58 0.71
N LYS A 46 -12.66 6.68 1.11
CA LYS A 46 -13.24 8.03 1.00
C LYS A 46 -13.58 8.39 -0.44
N GLY A 47 -14.46 9.40 -0.60
CA GLY A 47 -14.87 9.86 -1.94
C GLY A 47 -15.93 8.95 -2.56
N ASN A 48 -16.07 9.02 -3.89
CA ASN A 48 -17.14 8.34 -4.61
C ASN A 48 -16.71 7.75 -5.97
N SER A 49 -15.42 7.72 -6.29
CA SER A 49 -14.95 7.35 -7.61
C SER A 49 -13.75 6.42 -7.64
N ASP A 50 -13.14 6.14 -6.50
CA ASP A 50 -11.94 5.32 -6.47
C ASP A 50 -12.29 3.86 -6.28
N LEU A 51 -11.69 3.02 -7.09
CA LEU A 51 -11.65 1.57 -6.98
C LEU A 51 -10.20 1.17 -6.75
N ILE A 52 -9.87 0.78 -5.53
CA ILE A 52 -8.51 0.38 -5.20
C ILE A 52 -8.31 -1.06 -5.65
N THR A 53 -7.48 -1.24 -6.65
CA THR A 53 -7.12 -2.52 -7.28
C THR A 53 -5.67 -2.92 -7.02
N SER A 54 -4.87 -1.98 -6.49
CA SER A 54 -3.48 -2.20 -6.11
C SER A 54 -3.10 -1.35 -4.90
N ILE A 55 -2.06 -1.76 -4.17
CA ILE A 55 -1.46 -1.00 -3.07
C ILE A 55 0.06 -1.11 -3.21
N GLY A 56 0.71 0.04 -3.38
CA GLY A 56 2.11 0.03 -3.79
C GLY A 56 2.28 -0.68 -5.14
N TYR A 57 3.05 -1.75 -5.14
CA TYR A 57 3.27 -2.61 -6.31
C TYR A 57 2.47 -3.92 -6.24
N SER A 58 1.67 -4.11 -5.20
CA SER A 58 0.90 -5.32 -4.98
C SER A 58 -0.49 -5.19 -5.59
N ASP A 59 -0.77 -6.00 -6.60
CA ASP A 59 -2.11 -6.12 -7.15
C ASP A 59 -3.03 -6.84 -6.16
N LEU A 60 -4.24 -6.35 -6.00
CA LEU A 60 -5.26 -6.93 -5.13
C LEU A 60 -6.19 -7.88 -5.88
N CYS A 61 -6.25 -7.76 -7.19
CA CYS A 61 -7.22 -8.49 -8.00
C CYS A 61 -6.69 -8.79 -9.42
N SER A 62 -7.30 -9.79 -10.05
CA SER A 62 -6.98 -10.16 -11.42
C SER A 62 -7.65 -9.21 -12.42
N GLU A 63 -7.01 -9.00 -13.59
CA GLU A 63 -7.59 -8.26 -14.71
C GLU A 63 -8.98 -8.77 -15.08
N LYS A 64 -9.17 -10.10 -15.07
CA LYS A 64 -10.47 -10.72 -15.33
C LYS A 64 -11.57 -10.27 -14.36
N PHE A 65 -11.21 -9.99 -13.10
CA PHE A 65 -12.16 -9.46 -12.14
C PHE A 65 -12.48 -8.00 -12.45
N ILE A 66 -11.48 -7.18 -12.76
CA ILE A 66 -11.65 -5.78 -13.15
C ILE A 66 -12.55 -5.66 -14.39
N GLU A 67 -12.31 -6.47 -15.43
CA GLU A 67 -13.15 -6.53 -16.62
C GLU A 67 -14.61 -6.86 -16.27
N ALA A 68 -14.84 -7.79 -15.36
CA ALA A 68 -16.18 -8.19 -14.92
C ALA A 68 -16.90 -7.13 -14.08
N LEU A 69 -16.15 -6.27 -13.38
CA LEU A 69 -16.69 -5.17 -12.59
C LEU A 69 -17.25 -4.04 -13.45
N GLU A 70 -16.69 -3.81 -14.64
CA GLU A 70 -17.01 -2.68 -15.52
C GLU A 70 -17.05 -1.33 -14.76
N PRO A 71 -16.01 -0.96 -14.00
CA PRO A 71 -16.06 0.12 -13.01
C PRO A 71 -16.40 1.47 -13.64
N GLU A 72 -15.96 1.74 -14.86
CA GLU A 72 -16.20 2.99 -15.57
C GLU A 72 -17.70 3.24 -15.82
N LYS A 73 -18.48 2.18 -16.09
CA LYS A 73 -19.95 2.30 -16.26
C LYS A 73 -20.64 2.81 -15.00
N TRP A 74 -19.99 2.59 -13.85
CA TRP A 74 -20.44 3.02 -12.53
C TRP A 74 -19.76 4.32 -12.06
N GLY A 75 -18.90 4.89 -12.90
CA GLY A 75 -18.15 6.10 -12.57
C GLY A 75 -17.10 5.87 -11.47
N TYR A 76 -16.52 4.67 -11.43
CA TYR A 76 -15.33 4.35 -10.67
C TYR A 76 -14.12 4.26 -11.59
N ARG A 77 -12.95 4.51 -11.03
CA ARG A 77 -11.65 4.41 -11.71
C ARG A 77 -10.71 3.61 -10.82
N GLU A 78 -9.89 2.81 -11.45
CA GLU A 78 -8.82 2.12 -10.77
C GLU A 78 -7.83 3.12 -10.21
N GLU A 79 -7.43 2.88 -8.97
CA GLU A 79 -6.48 3.72 -8.26
C GLU A 79 -5.57 2.83 -7.38
N ASN A 80 -4.38 3.32 -7.13
CA ASN A 80 -3.48 2.75 -6.15
C ASN A 80 -3.86 3.27 -4.76
N GLY A 81 -3.91 2.39 -3.77
CA GLY A 81 -4.34 2.70 -2.43
C GLY A 81 -3.23 2.76 -1.40
N LEU A 82 -3.65 2.88 -0.16
CA LEU A 82 -2.81 2.74 1.02
C LEU A 82 -3.18 1.46 1.77
N MET A 83 -2.46 1.15 2.85
CA MET A 83 -2.72 0.01 3.73
C MET A 83 -4.20 -0.06 4.12
N THR A 84 -4.79 -1.24 4.05
CA THR A 84 -6.20 -1.49 4.32
C THR A 84 -6.43 -2.99 4.58
N ASP A 85 -7.58 -3.36 5.14
CA ASP A 85 -7.91 -4.74 5.50
C ASP A 85 -7.79 -5.74 4.35
N VAL A 86 -8.14 -5.36 3.11
CA VAL A 86 -8.01 -6.28 1.96
C VAL A 86 -6.57 -6.58 1.59
N LEU A 87 -5.62 -5.66 1.82
CA LEU A 87 -4.20 -5.96 1.69
C LEU A 87 -3.77 -6.95 2.77
N ALA A 88 -4.10 -6.67 4.04
CA ALA A 88 -3.76 -7.56 5.15
C ALA A 88 -4.34 -8.98 4.97
N LEU A 89 -5.55 -9.10 4.39
CA LEU A 89 -6.10 -10.40 4.01
C LEU A 89 -5.29 -11.08 2.90
N LYS A 90 -4.78 -10.33 1.93
CA LYS A 90 -3.89 -10.85 0.88
C LYS A 90 -2.60 -11.40 1.46
N GLU A 91 -1.93 -10.62 2.30
CA GLU A 91 -0.71 -11.00 3.00
C GLU A 91 -0.93 -12.23 3.91
N ASN A 92 -2.14 -12.38 4.46
CA ASN A 92 -2.55 -13.54 5.25
C ASN A 92 -2.99 -14.74 4.38
N GLY A 93 -2.86 -14.68 3.04
CA GLY A 93 -3.07 -15.79 2.12
C GLY A 93 -4.45 -15.85 1.46
N LEU A 94 -5.18 -14.73 1.33
CA LEU A 94 -6.42 -14.68 0.57
C LEU A 94 -6.19 -15.02 -0.91
N GLY A 95 -6.70 -16.17 -1.36
CA GLY A 95 -6.49 -16.71 -2.71
C GLY A 95 -7.44 -16.20 -3.79
N VAL A 96 -8.26 -15.17 -3.51
CA VAL A 96 -9.20 -14.59 -4.48
C VAL A 96 -9.00 -13.08 -4.62
N SER A 97 -9.48 -12.51 -5.72
CA SER A 97 -9.46 -11.07 -5.98
C SER A 97 -10.20 -10.30 -4.89
N CYS A 98 -9.65 -9.17 -4.50
CA CYS A 98 -10.29 -8.24 -3.57
C CYS A 98 -10.11 -6.79 -4.05
N ILE A 99 -10.99 -5.91 -3.58
CA ILE A 99 -10.97 -4.48 -3.90
C ILE A 99 -11.40 -3.65 -2.69
N ASN A 100 -10.91 -2.41 -2.61
CA ASN A 100 -11.51 -1.41 -1.74
C ASN A 100 -12.17 -0.32 -2.59
N VAL A 101 -13.39 0.08 -2.25
CA VAL A 101 -14.23 0.96 -3.06
C VAL A 101 -14.71 2.19 -2.29
N SER A 102 -14.65 3.36 -2.94
CA SER A 102 -15.17 4.60 -2.37
C SER A 102 -16.66 4.48 -2.02
N CYS A 103 -17.02 4.81 -0.80
CA CYS A 103 -18.36 4.61 -0.27
C CYS A 103 -19.09 5.90 0.17
N GLY A 104 -18.55 7.05 -0.19
CA GLY A 104 -19.25 8.34 -0.08
C GLY A 104 -19.03 9.07 1.22
N TYR A 105 -17.99 8.80 1.98
CA TYR A 105 -17.60 9.63 3.11
C TYR A 105 -16.45 10.59 2.72
N TYR A 106 -16.36 11.70 3.42
CA TYR A 106 -15.45 12.82 3.17
C TYR A 106 -14.93 13.38 4.47
N ASN A 107 -13.81 14.10 4.41
CA ASN A 107 -13.12 14.67 5.58
C ASN A 107 -12.77 13.58 6.61
N ALA A 108 -12.25 12.46 6.13
CA ALA A 108 -11.85 11.32 6.95
C ALA A 108 -11.02 11.73 8.17
N HIS A 109 -11.25 11.08 9.31
CA HIS A 109 -10.50 11.27 10.55
C HIS A 109 -10.55 12.68 11.12
N SER A 110 -11.63 13.43 10.84
CA SER A 110 -11.84 14.79 11.37
C SER A 110 -13.22 14.94 12.01
N ASP A 111 -13.38 15.97 12.85
CA ASP A 111 -14.68 16.31 13.44
C ASP A 111 -15.71 16.78 12.40
N GLU A 112 -15.27 17.02 11.15
CA GLU A 112 -16.11 17.42 10.02
C GLU A 112 -16.39 16.25 9.07
N GLU A 113 -16.16 15.01 9.49
CA GLU A 113 -16.47 13.85 8.67
C GLU A 113 -17.96 13.76 8.35
N ILE A 114 -18.26 13.62 7.08
CA ILE A 114 -19.63 13.52 6.57
C ILE A 114 -19.78 12.36 5.60
N THR A 115 -20.98 11.82 5.50
CA THR A 115 -21.34 10.85 4.46
C THR A 115 -22.40 11.45 3.55
N ILE A 116 -22.12 11.48 2.23
CA ILE A 116 -23.08 11.95 1.23
C ILE A 116 -23.95 10.77 0.81
N LYS A 117 -25.24 10.85 1.15
CA LYS A 117 -26.22 9.76 0.91
C LYS A 117 -26.26 9.32 -0.54
N LYS A 118 -26.15 10.23 -1.52
CA LYS A 118 -26.17 9.90 -2.95
C LYS A 118 -24.98 9.00 -3.32
N ASP A 119 -23.80 9.30 -2.80
CA ASP A 119 -22.58 8.58 -3.10
C ASP A 119 -22.55 7.21 -2.40
N LEU A 120 -23.06 7.16 -1.16
CA LEU A 120 -23.28 5.88 -0.46
C LEU A 120 -24.26 4.98 -1.22
N LEU A 121 -25.33 5.53 -1.78
CA LEU A 121 -26.29 4.77 -2.59
C LEU A 121 -25.66 4.28 -3.89
N LYS A 122 -24.81 5.10 -4.54
CA LYS A 122 -24.04 4.69 -5.72
C LYS A 122 -23.16 3.48 -5.41
N CYS A 123 -22.40 3.54 -4.34
CA CYS A 123 -21.56 2.42 -3.86
C CYS A 123 -22.40 1.17 -3.62
N LEU A 124 -23.54 1.30 -2.92
CA LEU A 124 -24.46 0.18 -2.66
C LEU A 124 -24.98 -0.45 -3.94
N MET A 125 -25.33 0.36 -4.94
CA MET A 125 -25.81 -0.13 -6.25
C MET A 125 -24.69 -0.85 -7.01
N PHE A 126 -23.49 -0.34 -6.97
CA PHE A 126 -22.31 -0.97 -7.57
C PHE A 126 -22.01 -2.31 -6.93
N ILE A 127 -21.99 -2.39 -5.59
CA ILE A 127 -21.82 -3.67 -4.87
C ILE A 127 -22.94 -4.66 -5.23
N GLY A 128 -24.17 -4.18 -5.36
CA GLY A 128 -25.29 -5.00 -5.80
C GLY A 128 -25.08 -5.61 -7.17
N HIS A 129 -24.61 -4.81 -8.14
CA HIS A 129 -24.22 -5.24 -9.48
C HIS A 129 -23.11 -6.31 -9.41
N ILE A 130 -22.04 -6.05 -8.69
CA ILE A 130 -20.92 -7.00 -8.54
C ILE A 130 -21.43 -8.35 -8.02
N ILE A 131 -22.27 -8.36 -7.00
CA ILE A 131 -22.81 -9.60 -6.42
C ILE A 131 -23.69 -10.38 -7.42
N GLU A 132 -24.49 -9.67 -8.21
CA GLU A 132 -25.43 -10.24 -9.16
C GLU A 132 -24.77 -10.72 -10.45
N ASP A 133 -23.81 -9.95 -10.98
CA ASP A 133 -23.26 -10.17 -12.33
C ASP A 133 -21.89 -10.87 -12.32
N CYS A 134 -21.06 -10.69 -11.26
CA CYS A 134 -19.78 -11.39 -11.12
C CYS A 134 -20.02 -12.80 -10.52
N ILE A 135 -20.52 -13.74 -11.33
CA ILE A 135 -20.91 -15.09 -10.86
C ILE A 135 -19.74 -16.06 -10.72
N GLY A 136 -18.56 -15.74 -11.27
CA GLY A 136 -17.37 -16.59 -11.23
C GLY A 136 -16.58 -16.47 -9.93
N VAL A 137 -15.74 -17.47 -9.67
CA VAL A 137 -14.61 -17.29 -8.74
C VAL A 137 -13.51 -16.57 -9.51
N TYR A 138 -12.88 -15.59 -8.87
CA TYR A 138 -11.78 -14.81 -9.43
C TYR A 138 -10.50 -15.06 -8.62
N PRO A 139 -9.79 -16.16 -8.92
CA PRO A 139 -8.55 -16.47 -8.21
C PRO A 139 -7.53 -15.37 -8.43
N HIS A 140 -6.85 -15.03 -7.36
CA HIS A 140 -5.72 -14.12 -7.38
C HIS A 140 -4.90 -14.38 -6.13
N VAL A 141 -3.69 -14.83 -6.31
CA VAL A 141 -2.69 -14.98 -5.25
C VAL A 141 -1.74 -13.82 -5.42
N GLN A 142 -1.43 -13.15 -4.34
CA GLN A 142 -0.39 -12.13 -4.35
C GLN A 142 0.92 -12.81 -4.74
N ASP A 143 1.67 -12.21 -5.62
CA ASP A 143 3.00 -12.71 -5.94
C ASP A 143 3.93 -12.28 -4.80
N ASP A 144 4.17 -13.20 -3.86
CA ASP A 144 5.06 -12.99 -2.70
C ASP A 144 6.51 -12.69 -3.14
N SER A 145 6.80 -12.80 -4.44
CA SER A 145 8.10 -12.47 -5.01
C SER A 145 8.28 -10.96 -5.24
N TYR A 146 7.24 -10.16 -5.07
CA TYR A 146 7.28 -8.73 -5.33
C TYR A 146 7.51 -7.93 -4.03
N PHE A 147 8.77 -7.86 -3.61
CA PHE A 147 9.16 -6.80 -2.69
C PHE A 147 9.00 -5.45 -3.40
N SER A 148 8.37 -4.51 -2.74
CA SER A 148 8.30 -3.13 -3.23
C SER A 148 9.73 -2.62 -3.47
N PRO A 149 10.04 -1.98 -4.62
CA PRO A 149 11.32 -1.29 -4.76
C PRO A 149 11.60 -0.32 -3.61
N TYR A 150 10.57 0.26 -2.99
CA TYR A 150 10.73 1.13 -1.81
C TYR A 150 11.15 0.35 -0.57
N GLU A 151 10.57 -0.83 -0.29
CA GLU A 151 11.02 -1.67 0.82
C GLU A 151 12.46 -2.14 0.63
N PHE A 152 12.83 -2.46 -0.60
CA PHE A 152 14.19 -2.79 -0.96
C PHE A 152 15.13 -1.59 -0.78
N GLU A 153 14.76 -0.42 -1.28
CA GLU A 153 15.53 0.82 -1.12
C GLU A 153 15.66 1.21 0.35
N ASP A 154 14.56 1.19 1.11
CA ASP A 154 14.54 1.52 2.54
C ASP A 154 15.45 0.57 3.35
N GLU A 155 15.39 -0.74 3.10
CA GLU A 155 16.26 -1.72 3.78
C GLU A 155 17.75 -1.48 3.45
N VAL A 156 18.08 -1.20 2.19
CA VAL A 156 19.45 -0.87 1.79
C VAL A 156 19.92 0.45 2.41
N TYR A 157 19.05 1.48 2.46
CA TYR A 157 19.37 2.74 3.14
C TYR A 157 19.58 2.55 4.64
N ASP A 158 18.75 1.75 5.31
CA ASP A 158 18.91 1.45 6.72
C ASP A 158 20.25 0.76 7.01
N MET A 159 20.68 -0.14 6.15
CA MET A 159 21.98 -0.79 6.29
C MET A 159 23.14 0.18 6.06
N LEU A 160 23.06 1.02 5.04
CA LEU A 160 24.08 2.05 4.76
C LEU A 160 24.14 3.10 5.89
N ASN A 161 23.03 3.43 6.53
CA ASN A 161 23.01 4.28 7.71
C ASN A 161 23.74 3.65 8.92
N HIS A 162 23.67 2.31 9.04
CA HIS A 162 24.38 1.58 10.09
C HIS A 162 25.85 1.37 9.77
N ASP A 163 26.17 1.07 8.52
CA ASP A 163 27.55 0.89 8.06
C ASP A 163 27.73 1.47 6.64
N PRO A 164 28.15 2.73 6.53
CA PRO A 164 28.36 3.41 5.24
C PRO A 164 29.53 2.82 4.41
N THR A 165 30.28 1.89 4.98
CA THR A 165 31.43 1.27 4.28
C THR A 165 31.04 0.06 3.42
N LEU A 166 29.78 -0.43 3.57
CA LEU A 166 29.28 -1.56 2.80
C LEU A 166 29.32 -1.27 1.29
N THR A 167 29.82 -2.25 0.55
CA THR A 167 29.84 -2.18 -0.92
C THR A 167 28.55 -2.76 -1.50
N PRO A 168 28.20 -2.40 -2.76
CA PRO A 168 27.06 -3.02 -3.44
C PRO A 168 27.17 -4.56 -3.49
N GLU A 169 28.38 -5.08 -3.61
CA GLU A 169 28.67 -6.50 -3.62
C GLU A 169 28.36 -7.15 -2.25
N ASP A 170 28.75 -6.49 -1.14
CA ASP A 170 28.45 -6.97 0.22
C ASP A 170 26.95 -7.01 0.46
N LEU A 171 26.24 -5.94 0.10
CA LEU A 171 24.79 -5.83 0.23
C LEU A 171 24.06 -6.89 -0.60
N HIS A 172 24.46 -7.10 -1.84
CA HIS A 172 23.90 -8.14 -2.70
C HIS A 172 24.13 -9.54 -2.12
N ASP A 173 25.33 -9.85 -1.63
CA ASP A 173 25.62 -11.15 -1.03
C ASP A 173 24.81 -11.39 0.25
N MET A 174 24.55 -10.35 1.04
CA MET A 174 23.75 -10.42 2.27
C MET A 174 22.25 -10.59 2.00
N TYR A 175 21.72 -9.92 0.98
CA TYR A 175 20.29 -9.75 0.79
C TYR A 175 19.71 -10.37 -0.48
N SER A 176 20.51 -10.93 -1.40
CA SER A 176 20.00 -11.54 -2.63
C SER A 176 18.99 -12.67 -2.42
N THR A 177 19.03 -13.30 -1.25
CA THR A 177 18.02 -14.32 -0.87
C THR A 177 16.70 -13.69 -0.44
N ASN A 178 16.74 -12.52 0.19
CA ASN A 178 15.55 -11.79 0.64
C ASN A 178 14.92 -11.01 -0.51
N PHE A 179 15.74 -10.49 -1.41
CA PHE A 179 15.34 -9.68 -2.55
C PHE A 179 15.79 -10.29 -3.89
N PRO A 180 15.30 -11.48 -4.27
CA PRO A 180 15.82 -12.25 -5.41
C PRO A 180 15.58 -11.59 -6.78
N HIS A 181 14.73 -10.56 -6.85
CA HIS A 181 14.40 -9.85 -8.10
C HIS A 181 15.30 -8.65 -8.36
N PHE A 182 16.12 -8.24 -7.37
CA PHE A 182 17.05 -7.13 -7.49
C PHE A 182 18.47 -7.66 -7.75
N GLY A 183 19.04 -7.22 -8.85
CA GLY A 183 20.40 -7.60 -9.22
C GLY A 183 21.43 -6.63 -8.64
N LEU A 184 22.71 -6.96 -8.77
CA LEU A 184 23.83 -6.14 -8.26
C LEU A 184 23.78 -4.69 -8.76
N GLU A 185 23.26 -4.42 -9.95
CA GLU A 185 23.13 -3.07 -10.50
C GLU A 185 22.11 -2.22 -9.73
N ASP A 186 21.07 -2.83 -9.13
CA ASP A 186 20.11 -2.12 -8.31
C ASP A 186 20.76 -1.66 -7.00
N TYR A 187 21.55 -2.51 -6.36
CA TYR A 187 22.34 -2.14 -5.18
C TYR A 187 23.37 -1.04 -5.50
N ARG A 188 24.01 -1.08 -6.66
CA ARG A 188 24.96 -0.04 -7.09
C ARG A 188 24.28 1.32 -7.21
N ARG A 189 23.11 1.35 -7.86
CA ARG A 189 22.31 2.58 -8.02
C ARG A 189 21.98 3.19 -6.67
N ILE A 190 21.47 2.38 -5.72
CA ILE A 190 21.09 2.87 -4.40
C ILE A 190 22.32 3.37 -3.62
N CYS A 191 23.44 2.65 -3.67
CA CYS A 191 24.68 3.10 -3.03
C CYS A 191 25.21 4.41 -3.62
N GLU A 192 25.07 4.62 -4.92
CA GLU A 192 25.45 5.88 -5.58
C GLU A 192 24.54 7.02 -5.13
N ASP A 193 23.22 6.79 -5.11
CA ASP A 193 22.22 7.76 -4.64
C ASP A 193 22.46 8.11 -3.17
N TYR A 194 22.68 7.13 -2.30
CA TYR A 194 23.01 7.33 -0.89
C TYR A 194 24.23 8.23 -0.72
N ARG A 195 25.33 7.96 -1.43
CA ARG A 195 26.56 8.74 -1.33
C ARG A 195 26.40 10.16 -1.85
N MET A 196 25.61 10.37 -2.90
CA MET A 196 25.32 11.71 -3.41
C MET A 196 24.53 12.58 -2.43
N PHE A 197 23.53 12.01 -1.74
CA PHE A 197 22.67 12.77 -0.83
C PHE A 197 23.25 12.96 0.57
N TRP A 198 24.07 12.04 1.07
CA TRP A 198 24.56 12.08 2.45
C TRP A 198 26.03 12.47 2.60
N CYS A 199 26.85 12.37 1.54
CA CYS A 199 28.24 12.80 1.60
C CYS A 199 28.44 14.28 1.22
N ASP A 200 27.55 14.86 0.43
CA ASP A 200 27.61 16.31 0.09
C ASP A 200 27.25 17.18 1.31
N ASP A 201 26.35 16.73 2.19
CA ASP A 201 26.01 17.48 3.41
C ASP A 201 27.14 17.55 4.44
N GLU A 202 28.08 16.59 4.47
CA GLU A 202 29.23 16.65 5.39
C GLU A 202 30.31 17.65 4.92
N GLU A 203 30.51 17.85 3.65
CA GLU A 203 31.48 18.86 3.14
C GLU A 203 30.95 20.29 3.40
N ASP A 204 29.66 20.54 3.23
CA ASP A 204 29.04 21.84 3.52
C ASP A 204 29.06 22.17 5.03
N ILE A 205 28.90 21.17 5.91
CA ILE A 205 28.98 21.37 7.37
C ILE A 205 30.42 21.70 7.80
N TYR A 206 31.43 21.16 7.14
CA TYR A 206 32.85 21.48 7.44
C TYR A 206 33.25 22.86 6.89
N GLU A 207 32.70 23.28 5.77
CA GLU A 207 32.94 24.64 5.25
C GLU A 207 32.26 25.73 6.10
N GLU A 208 31.01 25.51 6.55
CA GLU A 208 30.33 26.44 7.48
C GLU A 208 31.04 26.53 8.83
N LYS A 209 31.47 25.41 9.41
CA LYS A 209 32.26 25.42 10.66
C LYS A 209 33.64 26.05 10.50
N SER A 210 34.25 25.94 9.32
CA SER A 210 35.55 26.57 9.03
C SER A 210 35.44 28.09 8.81
N MET A 211 34.29 28.55 8.28
CA MET A 211 34.00 29.99 8.15
C MET A 211 33.75 30.66 9.49
N ASP A 212 33.03 30.00 10.40
CA ASP A 212 32.72 30.53 11.74
C ASP A 212 33.98 30.70 12.61
N LEU A 213 34.95 29.78 12.47
CA LEU A 213 36.24 29.90 13.19
C LEU A 213 37.14 31.04 12.66
N LYS A 214 37.07 31.34 11.38
CA LYS A 214 37.80 32.48 10.80
C LYS A 214 37.19 33.83 11.16
N THR A 215 35.89 33.89 11.31
CA THR A 215 35.14 35.09 11.73
C THR A 215 35.40 35.41 13.19
N LEU A 216 35.56 34.42 14.05
CA LEU A 216 35.86 34.58 15.49
C LEU A 216 37.28 35.08 15.78
N GLU A 217 38.25 34.85 14.89
CA GLU A 217 39.59 35.38 15.07
C GLU A 217 39.72 36.87 14.70
N VAL A 218 38.89 37.36 13.79
CA VAL A 218 38.87 38.80 13.40
C VAL A 218 38.33 39.72 14.49
N TRP A 219 37.51 39.19 15.43
CA TRP A 219 36.93 39.97 16.55
C TRP A 219 37.85 40.08 17.79
N LYS A 220 38.99 39.44 17.78
CA LYS A 220 39.95 39.50 18.91
C LYS A 220 41.07 40.51 18.73
N GLU A 221 41.18 41.19 17.57
CA GLU A 221 42.23 42.17 17.26
C GLU A 221 41.70 43.60 17.07
N THR A 222 40.46 43.90 17.46
CA THR A 222 39.88 45.25 17.58
C THR A 222 39.42 45.51 19.00
#